data_9a1c63a4cee7055d2c16fd3f29441585
#
_entry.id   9a1c63a4cee7055d2c16fd3f29441585
#
_cell.length_a   1.000
_cell.length_b   1.000
_cell.length_c   1.000
_cell.angle_alpha   90.00
_cell.angle_beta   90.00
_cell.angle_gamma   90.00
#
_symmetry.space_group_name_H-M   'P 1'
#
loop_
_entity.id
_entity.type
_entity.pdbx_description
1 polymer ?
#
loop_
_entity_poly.entity_id
_entity_poly.type
_entity_poly.pdbx_seq_one_letter_code
_entity_poly.pdbx_strand_id
1 'polypeptide(L)'
;MKKTFCFLSALIGTALVLGLVSCNKDNNNTEQPLPAAKITSTKYYPEDKMTAYNIEYPSKDPFGKPVTLSGAITVGDEIKDGKEPAVGVVLINHFTVYRKDQCPSKGDLMIQKFVVGSKMVGVSADYYGFGCTEDKNQAYCVGSVNAQASIDCLLAARELFPSINITVDKSKDYLFNLGYSQGGQTTVAVEKLVSEKYPDIKITHSFAGGGPYDMPSTYKEMKESDTSGMPSTIISVMLAFNEYCGLGYSRDRLLRGKALEHVDDWLLSKNFTQQEIDAKIGSLSFSGFASTEIQDMNSEVSKKLTEALEKENLAKGWRPAQGARIALIHHKDDITVPLVNQTNLYNYLVNTLGLSTKDITQVTCGDIKWMDDMPAHEHGAIDFALRIFEILMDDYGFPFWLVSEDDLNKMVEEALEEWYKELV
;
A
#
# COMPACT_ATOMS: atom_id res chain seq x y z
N MET A 1 -63.60 -33.69 24.35
CA MET A 1 -63.77 -34.94 23.56
C MET A 1 -62.66 -35.03 22.52
N LYS A 2 -61.82 -36.00 22.73
CA LYS A 2 -61.18 -36.95 21.80
C LYS A 2 -60.36 -36.30 20.68
N LYS A 3 -59.05 -36.46 20.74
CA LYS A 3 -58.14 -37.58 20.37
C LYS A 3 -57.50 -37.30 18.99
N THR A 4 -56.24 -37.12 18.85
CA THR A 4 -55.03 -37.99 18.87
C THR A 4 -54.63 -38.52 17.48
N PHE A 5 -53.29 -38.50 17.27
CA PHE A 5 -52.36 -39.31 16.44
C PHE A 5 -51.83 -38.71 15.14
N CYS A 6 -50.62 -38.42 15.13
CA CYS A 6 -49.38 -39.14 14.72
C CYS A 6 -49.42 -40.01 13.47
N PHE A 7 -48.54 -39.77 12.50
CA PHE A 7 -47.45 -40.66 12.01
C PHE A 7 -46.89 -40.09 10.70
N LEU A 8 -45.65 -39.85 10.69
CA LEU A 8 -44.48 -40.35 9.94
C LEU A 8 -44.79 -41.16 8.68
N SER A 9 -44.24 -40.76 7.50
CA SER A 9 -43.59 -41.66 6.55
C SER A 9 -42.86 -40.88 5.43
N ALA A 10 -41.62 -41.20 5.24
CA ALA A 10 -40.77 -40.87 4.09
C ALA A 10 -41.22 -41.68 2.85
N LEU A 11 -41.09 -41.09 1.69
CA LEU A 11 -40.90 -41.86 0.43
C LEU A 11 -40.34 -40.99 -0.70
N ILE A 12 -39.16 -41.28 -1.08
CA ILE A 12 -38.43 -41.26 -2.34
C ILE A 12 -39.32 -40.97 -3.56
N GLY A 13 -39.02 -39.92 -4.28
CA GLY A 13 -39.54 -39.61 -5.59
C GLY A 13 -38.40 -39.30 -6.58
N THR A 14 -38.03 -40.29 -7.35
CA THR A 14 -37.15 -40.24 -8.52
C THR A 14 -37.69 -39.27 -9.57
N ALA A 15 -36.94 -38.22 -9.87
CA ALA A 15 -37.19 -37.33 -11.00
C ALA A 15 -36.32 -37.77 -12.19
N LEU A 16 -36.99 -38.10 -13.27
CA LEU A 16 -36.41 -38.36 -14.59
C LEU A 16 -35.71 -37.06 -15.10
N VAL A 17 -34.43 -37.18 -15.39
CA VAL A 17 -33.68 -36.21 -16.17
C VAL A 17 -33.83 -36.55 -17.64
N LEU A 18 -34.58 -35.72 -18.38
CA LEU A 18 -34.52 -35.69 -19.84
C LEU A 18 -33.36 -34.78 -20.25
N GLY A 19 -32.32 -35.39 -20.78
CA GLY A 19 -31.16 -34.70 -21.32
C GLY A 19 -31.50 -33.94 -22.61
N LEU A 20 -31.19 -32.68 -22.60
CA LEU A 20 -30.92 -31.91 -23.81
C LEU A 20 -29.40 -31.79 -23.93
N VAL A 21 -28.80 -32.58 -24.79
CA VAL A 21 -27.42 -32.47 -25.21
C VAL A 21 -27.29 -31.22 -26.08
N SER A 22 -26.83 -30.13 -25.50
CA SER A 22 -26.31 -29.00 -26.25
C SER A 22 -24.80 -29.16 -26.34
N CYS A 23 -24.28 -29.41 -27.53
CA CYS A 23 -22.86 -29.40 -27.82
C CYS A 23 -22.36 -27.96 -27.71
N ASN A 24 -21.89 -27.56 -26.53
CA ASN A 24 -20.98 -26.44 -26.40
C ASN A 24 -19.56 -27.00 -26.33
N LYS A 25 -18.71 -26.52 -27.23
CA LYS A 25 -17.27 -26.75 -27.19
C LYS A 25 -16.73 -26.21 -25.87
N ASP A 26 -16.40 -27.10 -24.96
CA ASP A 26 -15.76 -26.82 -23.70
C ASP A 26 -14.37 -26.26 -23.95
N ASN A 27 -14.22 -24.94 -23.77
CA ASN A 27 -12.95 -24.38 -23.34
C ASN A 27 -12.84 -24.65 -21.83
N ASN A 28 -12.50 -25.87 -21.46
CA ASN A 28 -12.11 -26.22 -20.09
C ASN A 28 -10.71 -25.68 -19.82
N ASN A 29 -10.60 -24.34 -19.64
CA ASN A 29 -9.54 -23.74 -18.84
C ASN A 29 -10.04 -23.76 -17.39
N THR A 30 -10.00 -24.91 -16.74
CA THR A 30 -10.05 -24.98 -15.28
C THR A 30 -8.74 -24.40 -14.77
N GLU A 31 -8.76 -23.12 -14.44
CA GLU A 31 -7.65 -22.50 -13.70
C GLU A 31 -7.41 -23.35 -12.46
N GLN A 32 -6.20 -23.91 -12.33
CA GLN A 32 -5.86 -24.65 -11.12
C GLN A 32 -5.91 -23.69 -9.93
N PRO A 33 -6.50 -24.09 -8.80
CA PRO A 33 -6.52 -23.25 -7.61
C PRO A 33 -5.07 -22.91 -7.21
N LEU A 34 -4.82 -21.66 -6.86
CA LEU A 34 -3.53 -21.23 -6.35
C LEU A 34 -3.18 -22.01 -5.08
N PRO A 35 -1.89 -22.27 -4.83
CA PRO A 35 -1.46 -22.92 -3.60
C PRO A 35 -1.84 -22.05 -2.39
N ALA A 36 -2.11 -22.70 -1.25
CA ALA A 36 -2.32 -22.01 0.03
C ALA A 36 -1.10 -21.17 0.42
N ALA A 37 -1.32 -20.21 1.31
CA ALA A 37 -0.25 -19.40 1.87
C ALA A 37 0.81 -20.27 2.55
N LYS A 38 2.08 -19.88 2.40
CA LYS A 38 3.23 -20.62 3.00
C LYS A 38 4.37 -19.68 3.38
N ILE A 39 5.14 -20.08 4.38
CA ILE A 39 6.43 -19.46 4.70
C ILE A 39 7.48 -20.02 3.75
N THR A 40 8.26 -19.16 3.13
CA THR A 40 9.33 -19.52 2.18
C THR A 40 10.72 -19.44 2.80
N SER A 41 10.92 -18.52 3.72
CA SER A 41 12.17 -18.39 4.47
C SER A 41 11.94 -17.65 5.79
N THR A 42 12.92 -17.80 6.69
CA THR A 42 12.94 -17.11 7.98
C THR A 42 14.31 -16.50 8.17
N LYS A 43 14.37 -15.23 8.57
CA LYS A 43 15.63 -14.53 8.85
C LYS A 43 15.52 -13.82 10.20
N TYR A 44 16.54 -13.97 11.02
CA TYR A 44 16.68 -13.26 12.28
C TYR A 44 17.65 -12.08 12.12
N TYR A 45 17.26 -10.94 12.65
CA TYR A 45 18.03 -9.70 12.68
C TYR A 45 18.40 -9.42 14.14
N PRO A 46 19.64 -9.79 14.57
CA PRO A 46 20.01 -9.77 15.99
C PRO A 46 20.11 -8.37 16.57
N GLU A 47 20.53 -7.39 15.78
CA GLU A 47 20.66 -5.99 16.20
C GLU A 47 19.29 -5.37 16.50
N ASP A 48 18.29 -5.70 15.68
CA ASP A 48 16.90 -5.24 15.83
C ASP A 48 16.07 -6.13 16.76
N LYS A 49 16.60 -7.28 17.22
CA LYS A 49 15.86 -8.31 17.95
C LYS A 49 14.55 -8.72 17.25
N MET A 50 14.62 -8.83 15.93
CA MET A 50 13.48 -9.04 15.05
C MET A 50 13.64 -10.32 14.23
N THR A 51 12.54 -11.04 14.04
CA THR A 51 12.46 -12.16 13.09
C THR A 51 11.51 -11.78 11.96
N ALA A 52 11.95 -11.98 10.72
CA ALA A 52 11.11 -11.86 9.53
C ALA A 52 10.83 -13.24 8.93
N TYR A 53 9.57 -13.51 8.62
CA TYR A 53 9.11 -14.68 7.89
C TYR A 53 8.63 -14.21 6.52
N ASN A 54 9.36 -14.58 5.47
CA ASN A 54 8.92 -14.32 4.11
C ASN A 54 7.80 -15.30 3.75
N ILE A 55 6.76 -14.78 3.13
CA ILE A 55 5.58 -15.57 2.76
C ILE A 55 5.25 -15.44 1.29
N GLU A 56 4.66 -16.49 0.74
CA GLU A 56 3.95 -16.47 -0.54
C GLU A 56 2.48 -16.73 -0.29
N TYR A 57 1.59 -16.04 -1.02
CA TYR A 57 0.15 -16.14 -0.82
C TYR A 57 -0.63 -15.97 -2.12
N PRO A 58 -1.83 -16.57 -2.22
CA PRO A 58 -2.73 -16.38 -3.36
C PRO A 58 -3.32 -14.97 -3.36
N SER A 59 -3.35 -14.34 -4.53
CA SER A 59 -3.90 -13.01 -4.76
C SER A 59 -4.40 -12.87 -6.20
N LYS A 60 -4.58 -11.63 -6.67
CA LYS A 60 -4.98 -11.30 -8.04
C LYS A 60 -3.99 -10.35 -8.68
N ASP A 61 -3.74 -10.57 -9.98
CA ASP A 61 -2.99 -9.63 -10.80
C ASP A 61 -3.83 -8.37 -11.12
N PRO A 62 -3.26 -7.33 -11.73
CA PRO A 62 -4.00 -6.11 -12.09
C PRO A 62 -5.19 -6.32 -13.01
N PHE A 63 -5.29 -7.49 -13.67
CA PHE A 63 -6.41 -7.86 -14.55
C PHE A 63 -7.43 -8.77 -13.85
N GLY A 64 -7.27 -8.99 -12.53
CA GLY A 64 -8.15 -9.83 -11.72
C GLY A 64 -7.91 -11.34 -11.84
N LYS A 65 -6.85 -11.76 -12.51
CA LYS A 65 -6.50 -13.20 -12.66
C LYS A 65 -5.75 -13.68 -11.42
N PRO A 66 -5.89 -14.96 -11.06
CA PRO A 66 -5.14 -15.56 -9.97
C PRO A 66 -3.63 -15.42 -10.15
N VAL A 67 -2.93 -15.00 -9.10
CA VAL A 67 -1.47 -14.87 -9.04
C VAL A 67 -0.97 -15.15 -7.63
N THR A 68 0.23 -15.73 -7.51
CA THR A 68 0.95 -15.79 -6.23
C THR A 68 1.73 -14.51 -6.02
N LEU A 69 1.51 -13.83 -4.90
CA LEU A 69 2.29 -12.69 -4.43
C LEU A 69 3.14 -13.08 -3.22
N SER A 70 4.02 -12.20 -2.82
CA SER A 70 4.90 -12.37 -1.66
C SER A 70 4.85 -11.16 -0.73
N GLY A 71 5.39 -11.36 0.46
CA GLY A 71 5.47 -10.35 1.51
C GLY A 71 6.22 -10.87 2.72
N ALA A 72 6.18 -10.13 3.82
CA ALA A 72 6.84 -10.47 5.07
C ALA A 72 5.93 -10.32 6.29
N ILE A 73 6.11 -11.25 7.25
CA ILE A 73 5.60 -11.13 8.62
C ILE A 73 6.81 -10.84 9.51
N THR A 74 6.75 -9.81 10.33
CA THR A 74 7.83 -9.42 11.24
C THR A 74 7.37 -9.43 12.68
N VAL A 75 8.21 -9.92 13.57
CA VAL A 75 7.93 -10.02 15.01
C VAL A 75 9.18 -9.72 15.82
N GLY A 76 8.99 -9.04 16.95
CA GLY A 76 10.04 -8.88 17.96
C GLY A 76 10.25 -10.15 18.80
N ASP A 77 11.36 -10.21 19.51
CA ASP A 77 11.72 -11.33 20.38
C ASP A 77 10.74 -11.52 21.56
N GLU A 78 9.97 -10.51 21.92
CA GLU A 78 8.98 -10.54 22.98
C GLU A 78 7.75 -11.40 22.66
N ILE A 79 7.38 -11.51 21.38
CA ILE A 79 6.23 -12.32 20.93
C ILE A 79 6.63 -13.56 20.14
N LYS A 80 7.89 -13.62 19.70
CA LYS A 80 8.42 -14.76 18.97
C LYS A 80 8.30 -16.05 19.79
N ASP A 81 8.01 -17.14 19.10
CA ASP A 81 7.89 -18.48 19.69
C ASP A 81 6.79 -18.60 20.77
N GLY A 82 5.80 -17.71 20.75
CA GLY A 82 4.67 -17.72 21.67
C GLY A 82 5.03 -17.29 23.10
N LYS A 83 6.10 -16.53 23.30
CA LYS A 83 6.50 -16.03 24.62
C LYS A 83 5.42 -15.17 25.25
N GLU A 84 4.90 -14.21 24.48
CA GLU A 84 3.77 -13.36 24.85
C GLU A 84 2.78 -13.25 23.68
N PRO A 85 1.48 -13.05 23.93
CA PRO A 85 0.54 -12.75 22.86
C PRO A 85 0.81 -11.35 22.30
N ALA A 86 0.73 -11.22 20.98
CA ALA A 86 0.74 -9.92 20.33
C ALA A 86 -0.51 -9.12 20.73
N VAL A 87 -0.39 -7.82 20.87
CA VAL A 87 -1.54 -6.94 21.14
C VAL A 87 -2.32 -6.59 19.88
N GLY A 88 -1.79 -6.95 18.71
CA GLY A 88 -2.43 -6.72 17.42
C GLY A 88 -1.48 -6.86 16.24
N VAL A 89 -1.92 -6.37 15.11
CA VAL A 89 -1.20 -6.40 13.82
C VAL A 89 -1.05 -4.98 13.28
N VAL A 90 0.11 -4.69 12.70
CA VAL A 90 0.33 -3.49 11.88
C VAL A 90 0.44 -3.92 10.42
N LEU A 91 -0.52 -3.52 9.60
CA LEU A 91 -0.47 -3.64 8.15
C LEU A 91 0.36 -2.47 7.62
N ILE A 92 1.54 -2.77 7.12
CA ILE A 92 2.52 -1.80 6.68
C ILE A 92 2.50 -1.75 5.15
N ASN A 93 2.06 -0.62 4.61
CA ASN A 93 2.08 -0.37 3.18
C ASN A 93 3.37 0.38 2.86
N HIS A 94 4.30 -0.28 2.16
CA HIS A 94 5.61 0.30 1.90
C HIS A 94 5.53 1.50 0.94
N PHE A 95 6.48 2.41 1.07
CA PHE A 95 6.68 3.54 0.18
C PHE A 95 7.24 3.09 -1.18
N THR A 96 7.56 4.05 -2.06
CA THR A 96 8.12 3.80 -3.38
C THR A 96 9.44 3.04 -3.30
N VAL A 97 9.52 1.93 -4.02
CA VAL A 97 10.74 1.15 -4.21
C VAL A 97 10.91 0.86 -5.71
N TYR A 98 12.14 0.79 -6.16
CA TYR A 98 12.47 0.50 -7.56
C TYR A 98 13.39 -0.70 -7.71
N ARG A 99 14.35 -0.88 -6.81
CA ARG A 99 15.28 -1.99 -6.88
C ARG A 99 14.66 -3.27 -6.33
N LYS A 100 14.97 -4.41 -6.95
CA LYS A 100 14.36 -5.72 -6.61
C LYS A 100 14.52 -6.12 -5.14
N ASP A 101 15.61 -5.70 -4.52
CA ASP A 101 15.96 -6.03 -3.14
C ASP A 101 15.36 -5.07 -2.10
N GLN A 102 14.63 -4.03 -2.53
CA GLN A 102 14.00 -3.06 -1.63
C GLN A 102 12.59 -3.43 -1.18
N CYS A 103 12.01 -4.54 -1.67
CA CYS A 103 10.70 -4.96 -1.19
C CYS A 103 10.78 -5.77 0.12
N PRO A 104 9.71 -5.82 0.92
CA PRO A 104 9.70 -6.43 2.26
C PRO A 104 10.23 -7.87 2.33
N SER A 105 9.87 -8.75 1.36
CA SER A 105 10.36 -10.14 1.36
C SER A 105 11.84 -10.28 1.01
N LYS A 106 12.48 -9.22 0.52
CA LYS A 106 13.90 -9.23 0.13
C LYS A 106 14.80 -8.58 1.18
N GLY A 107 14.25 -7.84 2.12
CA GLY A 107 15.00 -7.39 3.28
C GLY A 107 14.92 -5.91 3.61
N ASP A 108 14.21 -5.10 2.84
CA ASP A 108 13.92 -3.74 3.28
C ASP A 108 12.81 -3.76 4.34
N LEU A 109 13.24 -3.73 5.59
CA LEU A 109 12.38 -3.82 6.76
C LEU A 109 12.50 -2.59 7.66
N MET A 110 12.91 -1.44 7.10
CA MET A 110 13.13 -0.21 7.89
C MET A 110 11.89 0.18 8.70
N ILE A 111 10.72 0.24 8.08
CA ILE A 111 9.47 0.58 8.78
C ILE A 111 9.05 -0.53 9.75
N GLN A 112 9.32 -1.79 9.42
CA GLN A 112 8.99 -2.95 10.26
C GLN A 112 9.77 -2.97 11.57
N LYS A 113 10.94 -2.35 11.65
CA LYS A 113 11.70 -2.20 12.90
C LYS A 113 10.91 -1.43 13.97
N PHE A 114 10.09 -0.47 13.58
CA PHE A 114 9.22 0.28 14.51
C PHE A 114 8.15 -0.57 15.20
N VAL A 115 7.84 -1.75 14.67
CA VAL A 115 6.88 -2.67 15.28
C VAL A 115 7.49 -3.45 16.44
N VAL A 116 8.83 -3.60 16.43
CA VAL A 116 9.59 -4.28 17.48
C VAL A 116 9.49 -3.50 18.80
N GLY A 117 9.28 -4.20 19.93
CA GLY A 117 9.06 -3.56 21.22
C GLY A 117 7.63 -3.07 21.47
N SER A 118 6.81 -2.88 20.44
CA SER A 118 5.39 -2.52 20.56
C SER A 118 4.49 -3.71 20.88
N LYS A 119 5.03 -4.94 20.86
CA LYS A 119 4.28 -6.21 20.94
C LYS A 119 3.25 -6.37 19.81
N MET A 120 3.52 -5.80 18.65
CA MET A 120 2.69 -5.94 17.45
C MET A 120 3.36 -6.90 16.46
N VAL A 121 2.56 -7.48 15.57
CA VAL A 121 3.03 -8.22 14.40
C VAL A 121 3.01 -7.28 13.20
N GLY A 122 4.13 -7.11 12.52
CA GLY A 122 4.18 -6.40 11.24
C GLY A 122 3.80 -7.33 10.09
N VAL A 123 2.98 -6.84 9.16
CA VAL A 123 2.63 -7.54 7.91
C VAL A 123 2.78 -6.56 6.76
N SER A 124 3.56 -6.94 5.75
CA SER A 124 3.86 -6.09 4.60
C SER A 124 3.87 -6.88 3.31
N ALA A 125 3.08 -6.45 2.32
CA ALA A 125 3.06 -7.03 0.98
C ALA A 125 4.19 -6.43 0.12
N ASP A 126 4.75 -7.20 -0.81
CA ASP A 126 5.73 -6.70 -1.79
C ASP A 126 5.08 -5.87 -2.91
N TYR A 127 3.77 -5.97 -3.09
CA TYR A 127 2.97 -5.54 -4.23
C TYR A 127 3.27 -6.27 -5.54
N TYR A 128 2.36 -6.12 -6.51
CA TYR A 128 2.54 -6.69 -7.85
C TYR A 128 3.69 -5.97 -8.59
N GLY A 129 4.59 -6.76 -9.13
CA GLY A 129 5.81 -6.29 -9.79
C GLY A 129 7.07 -6.47 -8.96
N PHE A 130 6.95 -6.96 -7.71
CA PHE A 130 8.07 -7.29 -6.84
C PHE A 130 7.96 -8.72 -6.28
N GLY A 131 8.98 -9.17 -5.58
CA GLY A 131 9.04 -10.50 -4.98
C GLY A 131 8.76 -11.61 -5.98
N CYS A 132 7.67 -12.37 -5.80
CA CYS A 132 7.26 -13.46 -6.71
C CYS A 132 6.91 -13.00 -8.13
N THR A 133 6.65 -11.71 -8.32
CA THR A 133 6.28 -11.12 -9.62
C THR A 133 7.31 -10.11 -10.12
N GLU A 134 8.56 -10.22 -9.68
CA GLU A 134 9.62 -9.26 -10.04
C GLU A 134 9.93 -9.18 -11.55
N ASP A 135 9.49 -10.17 -12.34
CA ASP A 135 9.57 -10.20 -13.80
C ASP A 135 8.49 -9.34 -14.48
N LYS A 136 7.51 -8.84 -13.73
CA LYS A 136 6.41 -7.98 -14.22
C LYS A 136 6.69 -6.52 -13.91
N ASN A 137 6.09 -5.61 -14.66
CA ASN A 137 6.09 -4.20 -14.30
C ASN A 137 5.27 -3.97 -13.03
N GLN A 138 5.70 -3.04 -12.18
CA GLN A 138 4.94 -2.73 -10.98
C GLN A 138 3.63 -2.01 -11.31
N ALA A 139 2.55 -2.34 -10.60
CA ALA A 139 1.28 -1.63 -10.67
C ALA A 139 1.36 -0.35 -9.80
N TYR A 140 2.29 0.54 -10.13
CA TYR A 140 2.64 1.70 -9.32
C TYR A 140 1.47 2.66 -9.18
N CYS A 141 1.09 2.96 -7.93
CA CYS A 141 -0.06 3.80 -7.58
C CYS A 141 -1.41 3.36 -8.20
N VAL A 142 -1.54 2.12 -8.68
CA VAL A 142 -2.84 1.52 -8.95
C VAL A 142 -3.40 1.06 -7.60
N GLY A 143 -4.07 1.97 -6.90
CA GLY A 143 -4.44 1.81 -5.49
C GLY A 143 -5.29 0.57 -5.23
N SER A 144 -6.22 0.25 -6.13
CA SER A 144 -7.07 -0.94 -6.03
C SER A 144 -6.27 -2.25 -6.06
N VAL A 145 -5.19 -2.32 -6.84
CA VAL A 145 -4.29 -3.50 -6.95
C VAL A 145 -3.44 -3.63 -5.69
N ASN A 146 -2.83 -2.53 -5.24
CA ASN A 146 -1.96 -2.53 -4.06
C ASN A 146 -2.75 -2.83 -2.78
N ALA A 147 -3.96 -2.29 -2.65
CA ALA A 147 -4.85 -2.59 -1.53
C ALA A 147 -5.27 -4.08 -1.50
N GLN A 148 -5.57 -4.67 -2.66
CA GLN A 148 -5.87 -6.10 -2.74
C GLN A 148 -4.67 -6.94 -2.29
N ALA A 149 -3.45 -6.62 -2.78
CA ALA A 149 -2.22 -7.30 -2.37
C ALA A 149 -2.00 -7.21 -0.85
N SER A 150 -2.22 -6.03 -0.25
CA SER A 150 -2.06 -5.80 1.19
C SER A 150 -3.07 -6.59 2.02
N ILE A 151 -4.35 -6.61 1.63
CA ILE A 151 -5.39 -7.35 2.35
C ILE A 151 -5.17 -8.87 2.22
N ASP A 152 -4.83 -9.37 1.04
CA ASP A 152 -4.55 -10.79 0.85
C ASP A 152 -3.32 -11.22 1.65
N CYS A 153 -2.28 -10.37 1.76
CA CYS A 153 -1.12 -10.58 2.62
C CYS A 153 -1.51 -10.65 4.11
N LEU A 154 -2.37 -9.74 4.58
CA LEU A 154 -2.87 -9.72 5.95
C LEU A 154 -3.65 -11.02 6.29
N LEU A 155 -4.53 -11.45 5.40
CA LEU A 155 -5.32 -12.66 5.60
C LEU A 155 -4.43 -13.90 5.62
N ALA A 156 -3.48 -13.98 4.69
CA ALA A 156 -2.48 -15.05 4.63
C ALA A 156 -1.59 -15.09 5.87
N ALA A 157 -1.13 -13.93 6.35
CA ALA A 157 -0.35 -13.83 7.57
C ALA A 157 -1.12 -14.38 8.78
N ARG A 158 -2.39 -13.97 8.94
CA ARG A 158 -3.27 -14.47 10.02
C ARG A 158 -3.48 -15.98 9.96
N GLU A 159 -3.59 -16.55 8.76
CA GLU A 159 -3.67 -18.00 8.55
C GLU A 159 -2.38 -18.71 9.00
N LEU A 160 -1.22 -18.08 8.78
CA LEU A 160 0.09 -18.65 9.11
C LEU A 160 0.51 -18.46 10.57
N PHE A 161 -0.07 -17.53 11.34
CA PHE A 161 0.30 -17.27 12.74
C PHE A 161 0.40 -18.52 13.61
N PRO A 162 -0.57 -19.46 13.59
CA PRO A 162 -0.45 -20.69 14.38
C PRO A 162 0.79 -21.54 14.04
N SER A 163 1.21 -21.55 12.78
CA SER A 163 2.37 -22.35 12.32
C SER A 163 3.72 -21.81 12.82
N ILE A 164 3.76 -20.54 13.26
CA ILE A 164 4.93 -19.87 13.83
C ILE A 164 4.72 -19.48 15.31
N ASN A 165 3.73 -20.13 15.95
CA ASN A 165 3.40 -19.92 17.36
C ASN A 165 3.04 -18.47 17.74
N ILE A 166 2.54 -17.67 16.81
CA ILE A 166 2.03 -16.33 17.12
C ILE A 166 0.57 -16.45 17.58
N THR A 167 0.28 -15.79 18.68
CA THR A 167 -1.08 -15.60 19.19
C THR A 167 -1.37 -14.11 19.35
N VAL A 168 -2.63 -13.71 19.18
CA VAL A 168 -3.06 -12.32 19.37
C VAL A 168 -3.98 -12.26 20.58
N ASP A 169 -3.78 -11.28 21.45
CA ASP A 169 -4.63 -11.01 22.61
C ASP A 169 -6.02 -10.53 22.14
N LYS A 170 -7.01 -11.39 22.25
CA LYS A 170 -8.39 -11.12 21.81
C LYS A 170 -9.06 -9.93 22.52
N SER A 171 -8.53 -9.50 23.66
CA SER A 171 -9.05 -8.34 24.38
C SER A 171 -8.61 -7.01 23.79
N LYS A 172 -7.54 -7.03 22.98
CA LYS A 172 -6.97 -5.87 22.30
C LYS A 172 -7.19 -5.96 20.80
N ASP A 173 -6.63 -6.98 20.14
CA ASP A 173 -6.75 -7.31 18.69
C ASP A 173 -6.73 -6.06 17.79
N TYR A 174 -5.78 -5.16 18.07
CA TYR A 174 -5.62 -3.95 17.26
C TYR A 174 -5.19 -4.30 15.84
N LEU A 175 -5.75 -3.60 14.88
CA LEU A 175 -5.27 -3.59 13.50
C LEU A 175 -4.98 -2.15 13.10
N PHE A 176 -3.70 -1.79 13.07
CA PHE A 176 -3.26 -0.52 12.50
C PHE A 176 -2.90 -0.72 11.03
N ASN A 177 -3.23 0.27 10.21
CA ASN A 177 -2.96 0.29 8.79
C ASN A 177 -2.20 1.58 8.48
N LEU A 178 -0.95 1.48 8.03
CA LEU A 178 -0.10 2.66 7.86
C LEU A 178 0.75 2.61 6.59
N GLY A 179 1.11 3.80 6.11
CA GLY A 179 2.02 3.95 4.99
C GLY A 179 2.25 5.42 4.62
N TYR A 180 3.39 5.66 4.00
CA TYR A 180 3.81 6.97 3.52
C TYR A 180 3.95 6.98 2.00
N SER A 181 3.72 8.12 1.34
CA SER A 181 3.86 8.29 -0.12
C SER A 181 2.98 7.30 -0.90
N GLN A 182 3.52 6.43 -1.75
CA GLN A 182 2.79 5.30 -2.36
C GLN A 182 2.07 4.46 -1.30
N GLY A 183 2.72 4.21 -0.16
CA GLY A 183 2.12 3.50 0.98
C GLY A 183 0.96 4.27 1.60
N GLY A 184 1.02 5.59 1.66
CA GLY A 184 -0.07 6.45 2.11
C GLY A 184 -1.31 6.31 1.21
N GLN A 185 -1.12 6.33 -0.11
CA GLN A 185 -2.19 6.04 -1.06
C GLN A 185 -2.76 4.64 -0.85
N THR A 186 -1.89 3.62 -0.72
CA THR A 186 -2.33 2.25 -0.49
C THR A 186 -3.11 2.12 0.83
N THR A 187 -2.71 2.83 1.89
CA THR A 187 -3.42 2.87 3.18
C THR A 187 -4.86 3.33 3.03
N VAL A 188 -5.12 4.41 2.28
CA VAL A 188 -6.48 4.90 2.01
C VAL A 188 -7.23 3.95 1.07
N ALA A 189 -6.54 3.35 0.09
CA ALA A 189 -7.14 2.36 -0.80
C ALA A 189 -7.54 1.07 -0.05
N VAL A 190 -6.78 0.67 0.98
CA VAL A 190 -7.14 -0.43 1.91
C VAL A 190 -8.41 -0.09 2.67
N GLU A 191 -8.55 1.11 3.23
CA GLU A 191 -9.80 1.56 3.88
C GLU A 191 -11.00 1.45 2.95
N LYS A 192 -10.85 1.94 1.72
CA LYS A 192 -11.89 1.82 0.69
C LYS A 192 -12.23 0.36 0.42
N LEU A 193 -11.23 -0.49 0.15
CA LEU A 193 -11.43 -1.90 -0.15
C LEU A 193 -12.10 -2.65 1.00
N VAL A 194 -11.66 -2.39 2.24
CA VAL A 194 -12.25 -2.99 3.45
C VAL A 194 -13.71 -2.59 3.58
N SER A 195 -14.03 -1.29 3.43
CA SER A 195 -15.41 -0.82 3.53
C SER A 195 -16.34 -1.41 2.49
N GLU A 196 -15.83 -1.71 1.28
CA GLU A 196 -16.62 -2.22 0.17
C GLU A 196 -16.74 -3.76 0.15
N LYS A 197 -15.68 -4.49 0.60
CA LYS A 197 -15.61 -5.96 0.36
C LYS A 197 -15.27 -6.81 1.59
N TYR A 198 -14.76 -6.22 2.67
CA TYR A 198 -14.28 -6.98 3.83
C TYR A 198 -14.88 -6.45 5.14
N PRO A 199 -16.22 -6.49 5.32
CA PRO A 199 -16.89 -5.87 6.48
C PRO A 199 -16.51 -6.50 7.83
N ASP A 200 -15.91 -7.69 7.82
CA ASP A 200 -15.43 -8.38 9.01
C ASP A 200 -14.04 -7.91 9.45
N ILE A 201 -13.28 -7.23 8.59
CA ILE A 201 -12.00 -6.64 8.95
C ILE A 201 -12.27 -5.31 9.66
N LYS A 202 -11.84 -5.20 10.91
CA LYS A 202 -11.94 -3.97 11.71
C LYS A 202 -10.58 -3.31 11.82
N ILE A 203 -10.38 -2.23 11.06
CA ILE A 203 -9.18 -1.40 11.19
C ILE A 203 -9.38 -0.49 12.40
N THR A 204 -8.45 -0.53 13.34
CA THR A 204 -8.48 0.29 14.56
C THR A 204 -8.18 1.75 14.23
N HIS A 205 -7.12 2.00 13.46
CA HIS A 205 -6.74 3.32 12.98
C HIS A 205 -5.88 3.20 11.74
N SER A 206 -6.14 4.04 10.75
CA SER A 206 -5.30 4.19 9.56
C SER A 206 -4.48 5.46 9.62
N PHE A 207 -3.18 5.37 9.33
CA PHE A 207 -2.25 6.48 9.27
C PHE A 207 -1.73 6.62 7.84
N ALA A 208 -2.20 7.63 7.13
CA ALA A 208 -1.88 7.84 5.73
C ALA A 208 -1.07 9.14 5.57
N GLY A 209 0.21 8.99 5.23
CA GLY A 209 1.14 10.10 5.08
C GLY A 209 1.51 10.39 3.64
N GLY A 210 1.58 11.66 3.23
CA GLY A 210 2.16 12.12 1.96
C GLY A 210 1.69 11.41 0.70
N GLY A 211 0.47 10.85 0.69
CA GLY A 211 0.00 9.99 -0.38
C GLY A 211 -0.72 10.73 -1.52
N PRO A 212 -0.59 10.26 -2.78
CA PRO A 212 -1.29 10.82 -3.94
C PRO A 212 -2.75 10.32 -3.99
N TYR A 213 -3.62 10.87 -3.12
CA TYR A 213 -5.03 10.47 -2.99
C TYR A 213 -5.89 11.01 -4.12
N ASP A 214 -5.54 12.18 -4.67
CA ASP A 214 -6.19 12.85 -5.81
C ASP A 214 -5.18 13.04 -6.94
N MET A 215 -4.87 11.93 -7.61
CA MET A 215 -3.89 11.93 -8.70
C MET A 215 -4.24 12.83 -9.89
N PRO A 216 -5.52 13.01 -10.28
CA PRO A 216 -5.87 14.01 -11.29
C PRO A 216 -5.46 15.44 -10.93
N SER A 217 -5.65 15.83 -9.65
CA SER A 217 -5.22 17.15 -9.17
C SER A 217 -3.69 17.24 -9.13
N THR A 218 -3.00 16.19 -8.71
CA THR A 218 -1.52 16.10 -8.75
C THR A 218 -1.00 16.28 -10.19
N TYR A 219 -1.55 15.55 -11.15
CA TYR A 219 -1.18 15.65 -12.56
C TYR A 219 -1.36 17.06 -13.11
N LYS A 220 -2.50 17.69 -12.79
CA LYS A 220 -2.78 19.07 -13.19
C LYS A 220 -1.78 20.05 -12.61
N GLU A 221 -1.48 19.96 -11.31
CA GLU A 221 -0.57 20.86 -10.61
C GLU A 221 0.88 20.73 -11.14
N MET A 222 1.36 19.50 -11.32
CA MET A 222 2.69 19.26 -11.88
C MET A 222 2.84 19.79 -13.31
N LYS A 223 1.79 19.70 -14.11
CA LYS A 223 1.79 20.26 -15.45
C LYS A 223 1.79 21.80 -15.42
N GLU A 224 0.99 22.42 -14.55
CA GLU A 224 0.88 23.88 -14.44
C GLU A 224 2.16 24.51 -13.88
N SER A 225 2.84 23.85 -12.95
CA SER A 225 4.10 24.30 -12.35
C SER A 225 5.33 23.90 -13.18
N ASP A 226 5.17 23.01 -14.15
CA ASP A 226 6.26 22.34 -14.90
C ASP A 226 7.31 21.70 -13.96
N THR A 227 6.89 21.19 -12.81
CA THR A 227 7.79 20.63 -11.79
C THR A 227 7.27 19.28 -11.31
N SER A 228 8.19 18.34 -11.09
CA SER A 228 7.93 17.10 -10.37
C SER A 228 9.04 16.88 -9.34
N GLY A 229 8.73 16.65 -8.08
CA GLY A 229 9.77 16.41 -7.07
C GLY A 229 10.62 15.17 -7.39
N MET A 230 9.98 14.13 -7.92
CA MET A 230 10.58 12.83 -8.27
C MET A 230 10.09 12.37 -9.64
N PRO A 231 10.82 12.67 -10.74
CA PRO A 231 10.43 12.32 -12.10
C PRO A 231 10.13 10.85 -12.32
N SER A 232 10.91 9.96 -11.72
CA SER A 232 10.72 8.49 -11.81
C SER A 232 9.32 8.06 -11.36
N THR A 233 8.77 8.68 -10.32
CA THR A 233 7.44 8.33 -9.79
C THR A 233 6.34 8.66 -10.79
N ILE A 234 6.42 9.83 -11.43
CA ILE A 234 5.43 10.26 -12.42
C ILE A 234 5.51 9.39 -13.68
N ILE A 235 6.73 9.07 -14.11
CA ILE A 235 6.95 8.14 -15.23
C ILE A 235 6.33 6.78 -14.91
N SER A 236 6.53 6.28 -13.67
CA SER A 236 5.97 5.01 -13.21
C SER A 236 4.44 5.01 -13.17
N VAL A 237 3.80 6.11 -12.73
CA VAL A 237 2.34 6.27 -12.81
C VAL A 237 1.88 6.18 -14.27
N MET A 238 2.50 6.95 -15.18
CA MET A 238 2.11 6.93 -16.60
C MET A 238 2.23 5.52 -17.20
N LEU A 239 3.31 4.80 -16.90
CA LEU A 239 3.53 3.44 -17.40
C LEU A 239 2.55 2.44 -16.82
N ALA A 240 2.34 2.46 -15.47
CA ALA A 240 1.44 1.54 -14.80
C ALA A 240 -0.02 1.74 -15.26
N PHE A 241 -0.48 2.98 -15.36
CA PHE A 241 -1.82 3.28 -15.83
C PHE A 241 -1.99 2.93 -17.31
N ASN A 242 -0.94 3.15 -18.14
CA ASN A 242 -0.95 2.73 -19.52
C ASN A 242 -1.14 1.22 -19.69
N GLU A 243 -0.43 0.44 -18.88
CA GLU A 243 -0.44 -1.03 -18.96
C GLU A 243 -1.68 -1.65 -18.30
N TYR A 244 -2.01 -1.20 -17.08
CA TYR A 244 -3.00 -1.88 -16.23
C TYR A 244 -4.38 -1.22 -16.23
N CYS A 245 -4.48 0.04 -16.66
CA CYS A 245 -5.76 0.77 -16.69
C CYS A 245 -6.33 0.94 -18.11
N GLY A 246 -5.81 0.18 -19.08
CA GLY A 246 -6.40 0.01 -20.40
C GLY A 246 -6.13 1.12 -21.40
N LEU A 247 -5.04 1.92 -21.22
CA LEU A 247 -4.69 2.95 -22.22
C LEU A 247 -4.02 2.33 -23.46
N GLY A 248 -2.97 1.53 -23.27
CA GLY A 248 -2.33 0.76 -24.34
C GLY A 248 -1.56 1.61 -25.39
N TYR A 249 -1.14 2.81 -25.01
CA TYR A 249 -0.36 3.69 -25.90
C TYR A 249 1.10 3.23 -26.00
N SER A 250 1.74 3.54 -27.15
CA SER A 250 3.19 3.42 -27.26
C SER A 250 3.89 4.44 -26.36
N ARG A 251 5.11 4.11 -25.92
CA ARG A 251 5.83 4.90 -24.92
C ARG A 251 6.16 6.32 -25.35
N ASP A 252 6.40 6.54 -26.63
CA ASP A 252 6.66 7.87 -27.23
C ASP A 252 5.44 8.81 -27.14
N ARG A 253 4.23 8.26 -27.00
CA ARG A 253 3.02 9.05 -26.71
C ARG A 253 2.92 9.48 -25.25
N LEU A 254 3.68 8.86 -24.36
CA LEU A 254 3.70 9.15 -22.93
C LEU A 254 4.96 9.91 -22.52
N LEU A 255 6.11 9.50 -23.02
CA LEU A 255 7.43 9.93 -22.60
C LEU A 255 8.21 10.58 -23.74
N ARG A 256 9.27 11.31 -23.36
CA ARG A 256 10.25 11.88 -24.31
C ARG A 256 11.65 11.90 -23.71
N GLY A 257 12.65 12.24 -24.57
CA GLY A 257 14.04 12.44 -24.15
C GLY A 257 14.63 11.20 -23.47
N LYS A 258 15.50 11.42 -22.49
CA LYS A 258 16.17 10.35 -21.77
C LYS A 258 15.21 9.36 -21.11
N ALA A 259 14.06 9.83 -20.61
CA ALA A 259 13.05 8.95 -20.03
C ALA A 259 12.51 7.94 -21.05
N LEU A 260 12.24 8.37 -22.29
CA LEU A 260 11.82 7.46 -23.35
C LEU A 260 12.95 6.52 -23.79
N GLU A 261 14.16 7.05 -23.96
CA GLU A 261 15.31 6.29 -24.46
C GLU A 261 15.78 5.18 -23.52
N HIS A 262 15.63 5.39 -22.21
CA HIS A 262 16.24 4.53 -21.18
C HIS A 262 15.28 3.93 -20.15
N VAL A 263 13.96 4.07 -20.33
CA VAL A 263 12.98 3.57 -19.36
C VAL A 263 13.14 2.10 -19.04
N ASP A 264 13.48 1.26 -20.04
CA ASP A 264 13.71 -0.17 -19.84
C ASP A 264 14.93 -0.44 -18.98
N ASP A 265 16.02 0.27 -19.24
CA ASP A 265 17.29 0.08 -18.56
C ASP A 265 17.30 0.66 -17.14
N TRP A 266 16.61 1.78 -16.92
CA TRP A 266 16.67 2.50 -15.64
C TRP A 266 15.51 2.15 -14.69
N LEU A 267 14.26 2.19 -15.18
CA LEU A 267 13.09 1.89 -14.36
C LEU A 267 12.73 0.40 -14.35
N LEU A 268 12.48 -0.14 -15.55
CA LEU A 268 11.88 -1.46 -15.67
C LEU A 268 12.84 -2.60 -15.39
N SER A 269 14.16 -2.36 -15.47
CA SER A 269 15.18 -3.32 -15.09
C SER A 269 15.18 -3.63 -13.58
N LYS A 270 14.72 -2.68 -12.76
CA LYS A 270 14.72 -2.76 -11.28
C LYS A 270 16.11 -2.99 -10.69
N ASN A 271 17.11 -2.37 -11.29
CA ASN A 271 18.51 -2.48 -10.84
C ASN A 271 19.00 -1.19 -10.14
N PHE A 272 18.20 -0.14 -10.14
CA PHE A 272 18.56 1.18 -9.61
C PHE A 272 17.57 1.62 -8.54
N THR A 273 18.06 2.42 -7.59
CA THR A 273 17.22 3.11 -6.61
C THR A 273 16.45 4.26 -7.28
N GLN A 274 15.46 4.81 -6.59
CA GLN A 274 14.71 5.97 -7.07
C GLN A 274 15.64 7.15 -7.32
N GLN A 275 16.56 7.44 -6.41
CA GLN A 275 17.52 8.54 -6.49
C GLN A 275 18.46 8.39 -7.69
N GLU A 276 18.97 7.17 -7.92
CA GLU A 276 19.82 6.89 -9.08
C GLU A 276 19.07 7.11 -10.41
N ILE A 277 17.79 6.72 -10.47
CA ILE A 277 16.96 6.92 -11.65
C ILE A 277 16.74 8.39 -11.90
N ASP A 278 16.35 9.17 -10.88
CA ASP A 278 16.09 10.61 -11.02
C ASP A 278 17.37 11.39 -11.38
N ALA A 279 18.51 11.01 -10.81
CA ALA A 279 19.81 11.58 -11.22
C ALA A 279 20.14 11.30 -12.69
N LYS A 280 19.83 10.10 -13.20
CA LYS A 280 20.02 9.74 -14.62
C LYS A 280 19.08 10.50 -15.55
N ILE A 281 17.82 10.69 -15.17
CA ILE A 281 16.85 11.54 -15.88
C ILE A 281 17.38 12.97 -15.92
N GLY A 282 17.86 13.48 -14.79
CA GLY A 282 18.59 14.74 -14.68
C GLY A 282 17.74 15.99 -14.91
N SER A 283 16.41 15.89 -14.81
CA SER A 283 15.47 17.01 -14.93
C SER A 283 14.27 16.82 -14.03
N LEU A 284 13.97 17.83 -13.23
CA LEU A 284 12.73 17.91 -12.45
C LEU A 284 11.57 18.55 -13.24
N SER A 285 11.84 19.06 -14.45
CA SER A 285 10.80 19.63 -15.30
C SER A 285 9.90 18.54 -15.86
N PHE A 286 8.59 18.68 -15.64
CA PHE A 286 7.60 17.76 -16.19
C PHE A 286 7.68 17.71 -17.73
N SER A 287 7.87 18.86 -18.38
CA SER A 287 8.04 18.95 -19.84
C SER A 287 9.35 18.30 -20.33
N GLY A 288 10.32 18.04 -19.47
CA GLY A 288 11.58 17.38 -19.79
C GLY A 288 11.44 15.90 -20.11
N PHE A 289 10.46 15.21 -19.50
CA PHE A 289 10.25 13.76 -19.64
C PHE A 289 8.86 13.38 -20.18
N ALA A 290 7.83 14.19 -19.97
CA ALA A 290 6.48 13.93 -20.49
C ALA A 290 6.39 14.30 -21.96
N SER A 291 5.70 13.49 -22.78
CA SER A 291 5.47 13.77 -24.20
C SER A 291 4.64 15.05 -24.39
N THR A 292 4.64 15.60 -25.61
CA THR A 292 3.79 16.75 -25.95
C THR A 292 2.30 16.43 -25.83
N GLU A 293 1.90 15.17 -26.06
CA GLU A 293 0.50 14.74 -25.87
C GLU A 293 0.12 14.70 -24.39
N ILE A 294 1.01 14.27 -23.50
CA ILE A 294 0.78 14.32 -22.05
C ILE A 294 0.75 15.77 -21.56
N GLN A 295 1.57 16.65 -22.09
CA GLN A 295 1.58 18.07 -21.72
C GLN A 295 0.33 18.83 -22.18
N ASP A 296 -0.32 18.42 -23.27
CA ASP A 296 -1.58 19.02 -23.74
C ASP A 296 -2.80 18.34 -23.12
N MET A 297 -3.43 19.02 -22.14
CA MET A 297 -4.65 18.53 -21.48
C MET A 297 -5.83 18.31 -22.42
N ASN A 298 -5.78 18.85 -23.64
CA ASN A 298 -6.82 18.66 -24.66
C ASN A 298 -6.54 17.46 -25.56
N SER A 299 -5.34 16.89 -25.51
CA SER A 299 -5.00 15.70 -26.29
C SER A 299 -5.85 14.50 -25.86
N GLU A 300 -5.99 13.54 -26.76
CA GLU A 300 -6.67 12.27 -26.45
C GLU A 300 -5.92 11.51 -25.34
N VAL A 301 -4.59 11.45 -25.40
CA VAL A 301 -3.75 10.71 -24.45
C VAL A 301 -3.90 11.28 -23.05
N SER A 302 -3.78 12.60 -22.90
CA SER A 302 -3.92 13.27 -21.59
C SER A 302 -5.34 13.09 -21.00
N LYS A 303 -6.39 13.19 -21.82
CA LYS A 303 -7.77 12.94 -21.39
C LYS A 303 -7.98 11.50 -20.90
N LYS A 304 -7.47 10.53 -21.66
CA LYS A 304 -7.56 9.10 -21.30
C LYS A 304 -6.76 8.79 -20.04
N LEU A 305 -5.58 9.37 -19.88
CA LEU A 305 -4.81 9.25 -18.65
C LEU A 305 -5.59 9.84 -17.46
N THR A 306 -6.15 11.04 -17.62
CA THR A 306 -6.97 11.67 -16.57
C THR A 306 -8.18 10.81 -16.22
N GLU A 307 -8.91 10.26 -17.20
CA GLU A 307 -10.03 9.34 -16.96
C GLU A 307 -9.60 8.08 -16.19
N ALA A 308 -8.41 7.55 -16.44
CA ALA A 308 -7.88 6.41 -15.72
C ALA A 308 -7.48 6.79 -14.28
N LEU A 309 -6.78 7.92 -14.09
CA LEU A 309 -6.44 8.46 -12.77
C LEU A 309 -7.70 8.72 -11.92
N GLU A 310 -8.79 9.19 -12.55
CA GLU A 310 -10.07 9.44 -11.89
C GLU A 310 -10.74 8.17 -11.35
N LYS A 311 -10.53 7.02 -11.96
CA LYS A 311 -11.05 5.74 -11.45
C LYS A 311 -10.36 5.29 -10.16
N GLU A 312 -9.10 5.67 -9.98
CA GLU A 312 -8.30 5.39 -8.79
C GLU A 312 -8.29 6.58 -7.79
N ASN A 313 -9.09 7.62 -8.04
CA ASN A 313 -9.20 8.79 -7.16
C ASN A 313 -9.83 8.38 -5.82
N LEU A 314 -9.10 8.60 -4.73
CA LEU A 314 -9.53 8.27 -3.37
C LEU A 314 -10.20 9.45 -2.65
N ALA A 315 -10.15 10.66 -3.21
CA ALA A 315 -10.82 11.82 -2.67
C ALA A 315 -12.31 11.93 -3.07
N LYS A 316 -12.93 10.81 -3.51
CA LYS A 316 -14.33 10.75 -3.87
C LYS A 316 -14.86 9.32 -4.07
N GLY A 317 -16.21 9.18 -4.10
CA GLY A 317 -16.89 7.99 -4.63
C GLY A 317 -16.92 6.77 -3.71
N TRP A 318 -16.53 6.88 -2.44
CA TRP A 318 -16.56 5.80 -1.46
C TRP A 318 -16.83 6.33 -0.06
N ARG A 319 -17.09 5.47 0.91
CA ARG A 319 -17.26 5.86 2.31
C ARG A 319 -16.53 4.87 3.21
N PRO A 320 -15.72 5.33 4.18
CA PRO A 320 -15.12 4.46 5.17
C PRO A 320 -16.17 3.66 5.96
N ALA A 321 -15.75 2.51 6.50
CA ALA A 321 -16.58 1.75 7.42
C ALA A 321 -17.03 2.59 8.62
N GLN A 322 -18.16 2.23 9.24
CA GLN A 322 -18.63 2.95 10.41
C GLN A 322 -17.61 2.84 11.56
N GLY A 323 -17.20 3.98 12.11
CA GLY A 323 -16.22 4.06 13.19
C GLY A 323 -14.76 3.99 12.72
N ALA A 324 -14.51 4.05 11.41
CA ALA A 324 -13.15 4.14 10.87
C ALA A 324 -12.46 5.42 11.39
N ARG A 325 -11.23 5.29 11.83
CA ARG A 325 -10.36 6.39 12.26
C ARG A 325 -9.22 6.52 11.25
N ILE A 326 -9.05 7.72 10.69
CA ILE A 326 -8.06 7.99 9.65
C ILE A 326 -7.32 9.28 10.00
N ALA A 327 -5.99 9.19 10.17
CA ALA A 327 -5.11 10.33 10.31
C ALA A 327 -4.41 10.60 8.97
N LEU A 328 -4.63 11.79 8.42
CA LEU A 328 -3.99 12.29 7.20
C LEU A 328 -2.85 13.22 7.60
N ILE A 329 -1.61 12.84 7.32
CA ILE A 329 -0.41 13.58 7.73
C ILE A 329 0.36 13.99 6.48
N HIS A 330 0.68 15.30 6.30
CA HIS A 330 1.27 15.78 5.06
C HIS A 330 2.15 17.02 5.31
N HIS A 331 3.28 17.09 4.62
CA HIS A 331 4.15 18.27 4.67
C HIS A 331 3.59 19.39 3.77
N LYS A 332 3.56 20.63 4.29
CA LYS A 332 2.94 21.79 3.62
C LYS A 332 3.61 22.20 2.30
N ASP A 333 4.90 21.97 2.18
CA ASP A 333 5.73 22.39 1.04
C ASP A 333 6.09 21.22 0.12
N ASP A 334 5.37 20.07 0.21
CA ASP A 334 5.61 18.89 -0.60
C ASP A 334 5.27 19.16 -2.07
N ILE A 335 6.29 19.12 -2.95
CA ILE A 335 6.15 19.27 -4.40
C ILE A 335 6.12 17.93 -5.14
N THR A 336 6.50 16.83 -4.47
CA THR A 336 6.43 15.48 -5.03
C THR A 336 5.00 14.97 -5.02
N VAL A 337 4.34 15.14 -3.87
CA VAL A 337 2.91 14.89 -3.72
C VAL A 337 2.28 16.17 -3.15
N PRO A 338 1.70 17.03 -3.99
CA PRO A 338 1.17 18.31 -3.55
C PRO A 338 0.11 18.20 -2.45
N LEU A 339 0.11 19.17 -1.51
CA LEU A 339 -0.79 19.23 -0.35
C LEU A 339 -2.29 19.15 -0.73
N VAL A 340 -2.64 19.47 -1.97
CA VAL A 340 -4.01 19.35 -2.49
C VAL A 340 -4.57 17.94 -2.31
N ASN A 341 -3.73 16.90 -2.31
CA ASN A 341 -4.14 15.51 -2.08
C ASN A 341 -4.76 15.33 -0.70
N GLN A 342 -4.07 15.76 0.35
CA GLN A 342 -4.61 15.71 1.71
C GLN A 342 -5.87 16.58 1.85
N THR A 343 -5.82 17.79 1.32
CA THR A 343 -6.93 18.77 1.41
C THR A 343 -8.20 18.24 0.75
N ASN A 344 -8.09 17.68 -0.46
CA ASN A 344 -9.25 17.15 -1.19
C ASN A 344 -9.83 15.91 -0.52
N LEU A 345 -8.99 14.98 -0.06
CA LEU A 345 -9.45 13.80 0.67
C LEU A 345 -10.14 14.18 1.99
N TYR A 346 -9.51 15.06 2.78
CA TYR A 346 -10.12 15.54 4.03
C TYR A 346 -11.46 16.23 3.79
N ASN A 347 -11.54 17.13 2.81
CA ASN A 347 -12.77 17.81 2.44
C ASN A 347 -13.86 16.83 1.99
N TYR A 348 -13.48 15.79 1.26
CA TYR A 348 -14.41 14.75 0.88
C TYR A 348 -14.95 14.00 2.10
N LEU A 349 -14.09 13.52 2.98
CA LEU A 349 -14.48 12.72 4.14
C LEU A 349 -15.29 13.55 5.17
N VAL A 350 -14.83 14.76 5.49
CA VAL A 350 -15.43 15.58 6.55
C VAL A 350 -16.56 16.45 5.99
N ASN A 351 -16.28 17.27 4.96
CA ASN A 351 -17.25 18.27 4.51
C ASN A 351 -18.34 17.68 3.59
N THR A 352 -17.99 16.69 2.74
CA THR A 352 -18.97 16.07 1.83
C THR A 352 -19.72 14.92 2.48
N LEU A 353 -19.02 14.01 3.16
CA LEU A 353 -19.64 12.84 3.80
C LEU A 353 -20.12 13.11 5.23
N GLY A 354 -19.74 14.24 5.85
CA GLY A 354 -20.12 14.62 7.20
C GLY A 354 -19.51 13.74 8.30
N LEU A 355 -18.30 13.17 8.07
CA LEU A 355 -17.62 12.39 9.09
C LEU A 355 -17.04 13.29 10.18
N SER A 356 -16.90 12.74 11.39
CA SER A 356 -16.42 13.48 12.55
C SER A 356 -14.93 13.84 12.41
N THR A 357 -14.58 15.08 12.76
CA THR A 357 -13.19 15.52 12.86
C THR A 357 -12.41 14.84 14.01
N LYS A 358 -13.07 14.09 14.87
CA LYS A 358 -12.44 13.23 15.87
C LYS A 358 -11.98 11.91 15.26
N ASP A 359 -12.70 11.44 14.23
CA ASP A 359 -12.40 10.19 13.56
C ASP A 359 -11.52 10.40 12.32
N ILE A 360 -11.68 11.54 11.65
CA ILE A 360 -10.87 11.96 10.52
C ILE A 360 -10.04 13.15 10.94
N THR A 361 -8.74 12.94 11.15
CA THR A 361 -7.81 14.01 11.55
C THR A 361 -6.93 14.43 10.38
N GLN A 362 -6.63 15.72 10.33
CA GLN A 362 -5.72 16.32 9.36
C GLN A 362 -4.56 16.98 10.10
N VAL A 363 -3.35 16.53 9.81
CA VAL A 363 -2.12 17.10 10.37
C VAL A 363 -1.27 17.62 9.23
N THR A 364 -1.04 18.91 9.19
CA THR A 364 -0.11 19.55 8.25
C THR A 364 1.20 19.82 8.97
N CYS A 365 2.29 19.28 8.44
CA CYS A 365 3.63 19.33 9.02
C CYS A 365 4.54 20.29 8.27
N GLY A 366 5.83 20.39 8.70
CA GLY A 366 6.86 21.20 8.06
C GLY A 366 7.23 22.45 8.84
N ASP A 367 6.92 22.49 10.15
CA ASP A 367 7.38 23.57 11.05
C ASP A 367 8.73 23.26 11.70
N ILE A 368 9.07 21.95 11.81
CA ILE A 368 10.38 21.50 12.28
C ILE A 368 11.27 21.27 11.06
N LYS A 369 12.49 21.78 11.09
CA LYS A 369 13.47 21.59 10.03
C LYS A 369 14.50 20.56 10.49
N TRP A 370 14.39 19.34 9.95
CA TRP A 370 15.28 18.25 10.33
C TRP A 370 16.69 18.38 9.76
N MET A 371 16.78 18.74 8.48
CA MET A 371 18.05 19.01 7.77
C MET A 371 17.86 20.13 6.75
N ASP A 372 18.95 20.92 6.50
CA ASP A 372 18.87 22.09 5.65
C ASP A 372 18.51 21.82 4.19
N ASP A 373 18.98 20.71 3.63
CA ASP A 373 18.85 20.40 2.21
C ASP A 373 17.91 19.21 1.92
N MET A 374 17.15 18.74 2.94
CA MET A 374 16.22 17.64 2.77
C MET A 374 14.97 18.09 2.01
N PRO A 375 14.55 17.42 0.94
CA PRO A 375 13.30 17.73 0.26
C PRO A 375 12.08 17.57 1.17
N ALA A 376 11.05 18.39 0.95
CA ALA A 376 9.86 18.43 1.80
C ALA A 376 9.10 17.09 1.89
N HIS A 377 9.14 16.27 0.83
CA HIS A 377 8.50 14.96 0.84
C HIS A 377 9.17 14.02 1.84
N GLU A 378 10.49 13.98 1.88
CA GLU A 378 11.27 13.16 2.82
C GLU A 378 11.17 13.69 4.25
N HIS A 379 11.17 15.01 4.44
CA HIS A 379 10.84 15.64 5.71
C HIS A 379 9.49 15.18 6.25
N GLY A 380 8.48 15.14 5.38
CA GLY A 380 7.16 14.67 5.73
C GLY A 380 7.11 13.22 6.19
N ALA A 381 8.05 12.36 5.74
CA ALA A 381 8.13 10.98 6.20
C ALA A 381 8.57 10.88 7.68
N ILE A 382 9.51 11.75 8.11
CA ILE A 382 9.93 11.84 9.51
C ILE A 382 8.79 12.36 10.37
N ASP A 383 8.19 13.49 9.96
CA ASP A 383 7.04 14.06 10.65
C ASP A 383 5.90 13.04 10.78
N PHE A 384 5.64 12.26 9.73
CA PHE A 384 4.65 11.19 9.73
C PHE A 384 4.94 10.13 10.80
N ALA A 385 6.17 9.64 10.89
CA ALA A 385 6.57 8.66 11.89
C ALA A 385 6.36 9.21 13.32
N LEU A 386 6.81 10.43 13.60
CA LEU A 386 6.65 11.06 14.90
C LEU A 386 5.19 11.26 15.29
N ARG A 387 4.33 11.70 14.36
CA ARG A 387 2.90 11.88 14.62
C ARG A 387 2.16 10.58 14.87
N ILE A 388 2.55 9.49 14.23
CA ILE A 388 2.03 8.17 14.57
C ILE A 388 2.36 7.81 16.01
N PHE A 389 3.60 7.99 16.45
CA PHE A 389 4.00 7.71 17.83
C PHE A 389 3.19 8.52 18.83
N GLU A 390 3.05 9.83 18.62
CA GLU A 390 2.22 10.68 19.49
C GLU A 390 0.79 10.15 19.60
N ILE A 391 0.13 9.86 18.48
CA ILE A 391 -1.25 9.34 18.48
C ILE A 391 -1.35 7.98 19.15
N LEU A 392 -0.38 7.08 18.93
CA LEU A 392 -0.38 5.76 19.55
C LEU A 392 -0.19 5.84 21.07
N MET A 393 0.64 6.77 21.58
CA MET A 393 0.78 7.04 23.01
C MET A 393 -0.49 7.62 23.60
N ASP A 394 -1.04 8.65 23.00
CA ASP A 394 -2.17 9.42 23.54
C ASP A 394 -3.48 8.62 23.51
N ASP A 395 -3.78 7.95 22.40
CA ASP A 395 -5.06 7.29 22.17
C ASP A 395 -5.10 5.84 22.65
N TYR A 396 -3.95 5.15 22.65
CA TYR A 396 -3.89 3.71 22.91
C TYR A 396 -2.99 3.34 24.09
N GLY A 397 -2.30 4.32 24.69
CA GLY A 397 -1.41 4.09 25.83
C GLY A 397 -0.26 3.13 25.49
N PHE A 398 0.17 3.10 24.21
CA PHE A 398 1.33 2.30 23.85
C PHE A 398 2.56 2.86 24.56
N PRO A 399 3.23 2.05 25.37
CA PRO A 399 4.37 2.50 26.14
C PRO A 399 5.60 2.62 25.23
N PHE A 400 5.77 3.79 24.61
CA PHE A 400 7.04 4.13 23.95
C PHE A 400 8.15 4.54 24.94
N TRP A 401 7.94 4.34 26.26
CA TRP A 401 8.98 4.46 27.25
C TRP A 401 10.13 3.43 27.09
N LEU A 402 10.03 2.52 26.11
CA LEU A 402 11.14 1.72 25.61
C LEU A 402 12.02 2.47 24.60
N VAL A 403 11.53 3.59 24.06
CA VAL A 403 12.28 4.48 23.18
C VAL A 403 12.39 5.81 23.92
N SER A 404 13.51 6.08 24.57
CA SER A 404 13.76 7.39 25.16
C SER A 404 13.73 8.46 24.06
N GLU A 405 13.54 9.74 24.43
CA GLU A 405 13.65 10.84 23.48
C GLU A 405 15.03 10.82 22.77
N ASP A 406 16.08 10.39 23.50
CA ASP A 406 17.41 10.18 22.95
C ASP A 406 17.46 8.98 21.98
N ASP A 407 16.75 7.87 22.26
CA ASP A 407 16.66 6.74 21.34
C ASP A 407 15.84 7.09 20.11
N LEU A 408 14.76 7.86 20.24
CA LEU A 408 13.95 8.33 19.11
C LEU A 408 14.80 9.26 18.23
N ASN A 409 15.50 10.22 18.82
CA ASN A 409 16.42 11.10 18.09
C ASN A 409 17.53 10.30 17.40
N LYS A 410 18.09 9.28 18.07
CA LYS A 410 19.08 8.39 17.50
C LYS A 410 18.50 7.54 16.35
N MET A 411 17.28 7.01 16.47
CA MET A 411 16.60 6.29 15.40
C MET A 411 16.34 7.20 14.19
N VAL A 412 15.97 8.45 14.43
CA VAL A 412 15.81 9.47 13.38
C VAL A 412 17.17 9.78 12.75
N GLU A 413 18.23 9.97 13.55
CA GLU A 413 19.59 10.18 13.05
C GLU A 413 20.11 8.99 12.25
N GLU A 414 19.90 7.76 12.73
CA GLU A 414 20.30 6.52 12.02
C GLU A 414 19.51 6.35 10.71
N ALA A 415 18.20 6.62 10.72
CA ALA A 415 17.38 6.61 9.50
C ALA A 415 17.83 7.69 8.50
N LEU A 416 18.18 8.86 9.00
CA LEU A 416 18.74 9.96 8.21
C LEU A 416 20.13 9.61 7.66
N GLU A 417 20.99 8.94 8.45
CA GLU A 417 22.29 8.49 7.99
C GLU A 417 22.20 7.37 6.96
N GLU A 418 21.30 6.40 7.11
CA GLU A 418 21.06 5.37 6.10
C GLU A 418 20.52 5.99 4.81
N TRP A 419 19.55 6.89 4.93
CA TRP A 419 19.01 7.62 3.79
C TRP A 419 20.09 8.47 3.09
N TYR A 420 20.98 9.13 3.86
CA TYR A 420 22.09 9.91 3.30
C TYR A 420 23.17 9.04 2.63
N LYS A 421 23.40 7.82 3.13
CA LYS A 421 24.33 6.85 2.51
C LYS A 421 23.79 6.30 1.19
N GLU A 422 22.48 6.26 1.01
CA GLU A 422 21.87 5.91 -0.28
C GLU A 422 21.89 7.08 -1.29
N LEU A 423 22.09 8.32 -0.83
CA LEU A 423 22.17 9.53 -1.66
C LEU A 423 23.60 9.84 -2.16
N VAL A 424 24.64 9.33 -1.53
CA VAL A 424 26.07 9.54 -1.86
C VAL A 424 26.64 8.33 -2.57
#